data_384b317d792993bf2cfec4bc9a2c53bd
#
_entry.id   384b317d792993bf2cfec4bc9a2c53bd
#
_cell.length_a   1.000
_cell.length_b   1.000
_cell.length_c   1.000
_cell.angle_alpha   90.00
_cell.angle_beta   90.00
_cell.angle_gamma   90.00
#
_symmetry.space_group_name_H-M   'P 1'
#
loop_
_entity.id
_entity.type
_entity.pdbx_description
1 polymer ?
#
loop_
_entity_poly.entity_id
_entity_poly.type
_entity_poly.pdbx_seq_one_letter_code
_entity_poly.pdbx_strand_id
1 'polypeptide(L)'
;MDAAYLSALSALSGSAIGALASLTSTWLTQRYQDRSQRLTQERARRERIFGELIEQASQLYADALSHTSLEDPARLVPLYATIGKLRLFASARTVAAADAVMERIVETYYLPNLDFTARPSPQVQVGDFDILRDFTEACRSELRG
;
A
#
# COMPACT_ATOMS: atom_id res chain seq x y z
N MET A 1 46.10 48.09 -26.11
CA MET A 1 45.01 47.98 -25.07
C MET A 1 43.99 46.92 -25.40
N ASP A 2 43.99 46.29 -26.54
CA ASP A 2 42.94 45.39 -27.00
C ASP A 2 43.05 43.97 -26.47
N ALA A 3 44.22 43.44 -26.13
CA ALA A 3 44.43 42.09 -25.65
C ALA A 3 43.80 41.82 -24.26
N ALA A 4 43.78 42.83 -23.40
CA ALA A 4 43.18 42.71 -22.06
C ALA A 4 41.64 42.66 -22.10
N TYR A 5 41.00 43.38 -23.03
CA TYR A 5 39.57 43.34 -23.24
C TYR A 5 39.10 42.01 -23.86
N LEU A 6 39.86 41.46 -24.79
CA LEU A 6 39.58 40.14 -25.38
C LEU A 6 39.69 39.02 -24.35
N SER A 7 40.69 39.09 -23.47
CA SER A 7 40.82 38.13 -22.38
C SER A 7 39.69 38.23 -21.36
N ALA A 8 39.27 39.44 -20.99
CA ALA A 8 38.13 39.64 -20.08
C ALA A 8 36.79 39.18 -20.67
N LEU A 9 36.55 39.44 -21.96
CA LEU A 9 35.34 38.99 -22.66
C LEU A 9 35.27 37.47 -22.78
N SER A 10 36.39 36.81 -23.06
CA SER A 10 36.42 35.35 -23.14
C SER A 10 36.22 34.69 -21.78
N ALA A 11 36.72 35.26 -20.68
CA ALA A 11 36.50 34.78 -19.34
C ALA A 11 35.03 34.94 -18.90
N LEU A 12 34.39 36.07 -19.22
CA LEU A 12 32.99 36.35 -18.93
C LEU A 12 32.03 35.41 -19.73
N SER A 13 32.32 35.20 -21.01
CA SER A 13 31.50 34.30 -21.84
C SER A 13 31.61 32.83 -21.37
N GLY A 14 32.79 32.37 -20.99
CA GLY A 14 33.01 31.03 -20.46
C GLY A 14 32.27 30.80 -19.13
N SER A 15 32.28 31.80 -18.24
CA SER A 15 31.58 31.70 -16.96
C SER A 15 30.04 31.72 -17.12
N ALA A 16 29.52 32.51 -18.05
CA ALA A 16 28.07 32.54 -18.35
C ALA A 16 27.55 31.21 -18.93
N ILE A 17 28.31 30.64 -19.88
CA ILE A 17 27.97 29.35 -20.48
C ILE A 17 28.06 28.22 -19.45
N GLY A 18 29.08 28.22 -18.58
CA GLY A 18 29.23 27.24 -17.50
C GLY A 18 28.12 27.32 -16.47
N ALA A 19 27.69 28.54 -16.09
CA ALA A 19 26.56 28.73 -15.17
C ALA A 19 25.22 28.24 -15.76
N LEU A 20 24.95 28.53 -17.03
CA LEU A 20 23.74 28.07 -17.72
C LEU A 20 23.73 26.54 -17.88
N ALA A 21 24.84 25.91 -18.21
CA ALA A 21 24.96 24.45 -18.30
C ALA A 21 24.76 23.79 -16.94
N SER A 22 25.28 24.37 -15.87
CA SER A 22 25.11 23.90 -14.49
C SER A 22 23.67 24.01 -14.03
N LEU A 23 22.97 25.12 -14.29
CA LEU A 23 21.57 25.32 -13.95
C LEU A 23 20.64 24.34 -14.68
N THR A 24 20.85 24.11 -15.97
CA THR A 24 20.06 23.15 -16.76
C THR A 24 20.27 21.72 -16.30
N SER A 25 21.50 21.33 -15.99
CA SER A 25 21.81 19.99 -15.42
C SER A 25 21.11 19.77 -14.08
N THR A 26 21.21 20.74 -13.18
CA THR A 26 20.60 20.66 -11.84
C THR A 26 19.09 20.59 -11.92
N TRP A 27 18.47 21.44 -12.75
CA TRP A 27 17.01 21.44 -12.94
C TRP A 27 16.48 20.13 -13.52
N LEU A 28 17.18 19.57 -14.50
CA LEU A 28 16.82 18.29 -15.11
C LEU A 28 16.95 17.14 -14.11
N THR A 29 18.04 17.10 -13.35
CA THR A 29 18.27 16.08 -12.32
C THR A 29 17.23 16.15 -11.22
N GLN A 30 16.88 17.34 -10.73
CA GLN A 30 15.83 17.52 -9.72
C GLN A 30 14.48 17.04 -10.22
N ARG A 31 14.13 17.34 -11.46
CA ARG A 31 12.83 16.92 -12.05
C ARG A 31 12.71 15.41 -12.19
N TYR A 32 13.80 14.70 -12.49
CA TYR A 32 13.84 13.23 -12.52
C TYR A 32 13.78 12.63 -11.11
N GLN A 33 14.47 13.22 -10.16
CA GLN A 33 14.46 12.79 -8.76
C GLN A 33 13.07 12.95 -8.12
N ASP A 34 12.41 14.10 -8.32
CA ASP A 34 11.07 14.36 -7.79
C ASP A 34 10.04 13.32 -8.31
N ARG A 35 10.12 12.98 -9.60
CA ARG A 35 9.22 11.99 -10.19
C ARG A 35 9.45 10.59 -9.63
N SER A 36 10.71 10.20 -9.47
CA SER A 36 11.08 8.90 -8.89
C SER A 36 10.65 8.81 -7.43
N GLN A 37 10.86 9.88 -6.65
CA GLN A 37 10.49 9.93 -5.23
C GLN A 37 8.97 9.84 -5.05
N ARG A 38 8.18 10.53 -5.87
CA ARG A 38 6.71 10.46 -5.81
C ARG A 38 6.21 9.04 -6.05
N LEU A 39 6.70 8.35 -7.08
CA LEU A 39 6.32 6.97 -7.38
C LEU A 39 6.68 6.01 -6.23
N THR A 40 7.85 6.19 -5.61
CA THR A 40 8.27 5.40 -4.47
C THR A 40 7.39 5.66 -3.24
N GLN A 41 7.02 6.92 -2.98
CA GLN A 41 6.14 7.28 -1.88
C GLN A 41 4.71 6.75 -2.07
N GLU A 42 4.18 6.79 -3.29
CA GLU A 42 2.86 6.22 -3.60
C GLU A 42 2.83 4.71 -3.39
N ARG A 43 3.87 3.99 -3.81
CA ARG A 43 4.01 2.54 -3.58
C ARG A 43 4.10 2.23 -2.08
N ALA A 44 4.96 2.92 -1.36
CA ALA A 44 5.10 2.74 0.09
C ALA A 44 3.80 3.04 0.85
N ARG A 45 3.03 4.04 0.41
CA ARG A 45 1.70 4.33 0.96
C ARG A 45 0.71 3.18 0.73
N ARG A 46 0.67 2.62 -0.49
CA ARG A 46 -0.19 1.48 -0.82
C ARG A 46 0.17 0.24 -0.01
N GLU A 47 1.46 -0.11 0.03
CA GLU A 47 1.98 -1.23 0.82
C GLU A 47 1.60 -1.11 2.30
N ARG A 48 1.70 0.10 2.87
CA ARG A 48 1.31 0.34 4.25
C ARG A 48 -0.17 0.10 4.49
N ILE A 49 -1.06 0.61 3.62
CA ILE A 49 -2.50 0.43 3.80
C ILE A 49 -2.93 -1.02 3.58
N PHE A 50 -2.31 -1.73 2.64
CA PHE A 50 -2.52 -3.16 2.47
C PHE A 50 -2.08 -3.94 3.71
N GLY A 51 -0.91 -3.59 4.28
CA GLY A 51 -0.42 -4.17 5.54
C GLY A 51 -1.33 -3.91 6.73
N GLU A 52 -1.82 -2.66 6.90
CA GLU A 52 -2.80 -2.30 7.92
C GLU A 52 -4.08 -3.15 7.83
N LEU A 53 -4.58 -3.39 6.62
CA LEU A 53 -5.78 -4.21 6.42
C LEU A 53 -5.52 -5.67 6.80
N ILE A 54 -4.40 -6.24 6.36
CA ILE A 54 -4.01 -7.62 6.66
C ILE A 54 -3.91 -7.82 8.17
N GLU A 55 -3.25 -6.90 8.88
CA GLU A 55 -3.08 -6.97 10.33
C GLU A 55 -4.42 -6.91 11.07
N GLN A 56 -5.25 -5.90 10.75
CA GLN A 56 -6.57 -5.73 11.35
C GLN A 56 -7.49 -6.90 11.07
N ALA A 57 -7.52 -7.39 9.83
CA ALA A 57 -8.34 -8.52 9.44
C ALA A 57 -7.89 -9.81 10.15
N SER A 58 -6.58 -10.04 10.27
CA SER A 58 -6.05 -11.21 10.98
C SER A 58 -6.41 -11.20 12.46
N GLN A 59 -6.31 -10.03 13.11
CA GLN A 59 -6.69 -9.88 14.53
C GLN A 59 -8.17 -10.12 14.75
N LEU A 60 -9.03 -9.53 13.91
CA LEU A 60 -10.48 -9.69 14.00
C LEU A 60 -10.91 -11.12 13.67
N TYR A 61 -10.27 -11.76 12.71
CA TYR A 61 -10.58 -13.17 12.37
C TYR A 61 -10.18 -14.12 13.50
N ALA A 62 -9.02 -13.93 14.10
CA ALA A 62 -8.61 -14.72 15.28
C ALA A 62 -9.57 -14.53 16.46
N ASP A 63 -10.06 -13.30 16.67
CA ASP A 63 -11.06 -12.98 17.66
C ASP A 63 -12.41 -13.68 17.34
N ALA A 64 -12.87 -13.60 16.10
CA ALA A 64 -14.10 -14.24 15.65
C ALA A 64 -14.10 -15.76 15.82
N LEU A 65 -12.93 -16.41 15.66
CA LEU A 65 -12.79 -17.85 15.88
C LEU A 65 -12.90 -18.25 17.35
N SER A 66 -12.62 -17.33 18.28
CA SER A 66 -12.63 -17.59 19.73
C SER A 66 -13.90 -17.11 20.45
N HIS A 67 -14.72 -16.27 19.81
CA HIS A 67 -15.93 -15.69 20.39
C HIS A 67 -17.19 -16.14 19.66
N THR A 68 -18.27 -16.35 20.42
CA THR A 68 -19.58 -16.85 19.90
C THR A 68 -20.46 -15.74 19.36
N SER A 69 -20.10 -14.49 19.56
CA SER A 69 -20.86 -13.31 19.10
C SER A 69 -20.00 -12.09 19.03
N LEU A 70 -20.34 -11.18 18.12
CA LEU A 70 -19.74 -9.86 18.06
C LEU A 70 -20.37 -8.98 19.17
N GLU A 71 -19.76 -8.97 20.34
CA GLU A 71 -20.26 -8.20 21.50
C GLU A 71 -20.20 -6.69 21.28
N ASP A 72 -19.17 -6.21 20.55
CA ASP A 72 -18.97 -4.81 20.26
C ASP A 72 -18.69 -4.57 18.75
N PRO A 73 -19.69 -4.08 17.99
CA PRO A 73 -19.54 -3.74 16.58
C PRO A 73 -18.47 -2.67 16.31
N ALA A 74 -18.10 -1.85 17.32
CA ALA A 74 -17.06 -0.84 17.19
C ALA A 74 -15.69 -1.45 16.86
N ARG A 75 -15.46 -2.72 17.17
CA ARG A 75 -14.23 -3.45 16.82
C ARG A 75 -14.01 -3.59 15.31
N LEU A 76 -15.09 -3.56 14.51
CA LEU A 76 -15.00 -3.62 13.04
C LEU A 76 -14.67 -2.24 12.41
N VAL A 77 -14.84 -1.15 13.16
CA VAL A 77 -14.67 0.23 12.64
C VAL A 77 -13.27 0.47 12.04
N PRO A 78 -12.16 0.04 12.66
CA PRO A 78 -10.83 0.24 12.08
C PRO A 78 -10.68 -0.43 10.72
N LEU A 79 -11.11 -1.69 10.58
CA LEU A 79 -11.05 -2.44 9.33
C LEU A 79 -11.94 -1.78 8.26
N TYR A 80 -13.17 -1.39 8.62
CA TYR A 80 -14.07 -0.67 7.72
C TYR A 80 -13.46 0.66 7.24
N ALA A 81 -12.84 1.42 8.14
CA ALA A 81 -12.16 2.66 7.79
C ALA A 81 -10.96 2.43 6.85
N THR A 82 -10.21 1.35 7.05
CA THR A 82 -9.09 0.97 6.17
C THR A 82 -9.59 0.57 4.78
N ILE A 83 -10.70 -0.18 4.68
CA ILE A 83 -11.35 -0.47 3.40
C ILE A 83 -11.84 0.83 2.73
N GLY A 84 -12.39 1.76 3.51
CA GLY A 84 -12.76 3.08 3.00
C GLY A 84 -11.59 3.86 2.40
N LYS A 85 -10.42 3.83 3.05
CA LYS A 85 -9.18 4.41 2.49
C LYS A 85 -8.77 3.70 1.19
N LEU A 86 -8.90 2.37 1.15
CA LEU A 86 -8.56 1.55 0.00
C LEU A 86 -9.35 1.94 -1.25
N ARG A 87 -10.64 2.22 -1.09
CA ARG A 87 -11.54 2.66 -2.17
C ARG A 87 -11.11 3.95 -2.86
N LEU A 88 -10.23 4.75 -2.25
CA LEU A 88 -9.75 6.00 -2.83
C LEU A 88 -8.68 5.80 -3.92
N PHE A 89 -7.98 4.67 -3.94
CA PHE A 89 -6.81 4.51 -4.81
C PHE A 89 -6.60 3.09 -5.34
N ALA A 90 -7.25 2.08 -4.76
CA ALA A 90 -7.08 0.69 -5.17
C ALA A 90 -8.03 0.33 -6.32
N SER A 91 -7.67 -0.72 -7.06
CA SER A 91 -8.51 -1.26 -8.11
C SER A 91 -9.82 -1.85 -7.57
N ALA A 92 -10.86 -1.89 -8.41
CA ALA A 92 -12.13 -2.50 -8.03
C ALA A 92 -11.98 -3.97 -7.58
N ARG A 93 -11.03 -4.70 -8.15
CA ARG A 93 -10.72 -6.08 -7.76
C ARG A 93 -10.17 -6.15 -6.34
N THR A 94 -9.23 -5.28 -6.00
CA THR A 94 -8.64 -5.22 -4.65
C THR A 94 -9.67 -4.81 -3.61
N VAL A 95 -10.53 -3.86 -3.94
CA VAL A 95 -11.63 -3.44 -3.05
C VAL A 95 -12.63 -4.57 -2.85
N ALA A 96 -13.06 -5.26 -3.91
CA ALA A 96 -13.98 -6.39 -3.80
C ALA A 96 -13.40 -7.54 -2.94
N ALA A 97 -12.10 -7.82 -3.08
CA ALA A 97 -11.44 -8.81 -2.25
C ALA A 97 -11.36 -8.37 -0.77
N ALA A 98 -11.17 -7.08 -0.47
CA ALA A 98 -11.20 -6.55 0.88
C ALA A 98 -12.61 -6.60 1.49
N ASP A 99 -13.64 -6.28 0.72
CA ASP A 99 -15.04 -6.39 1.14
C ASP A 99 -15.40 -7.86 1.47
N ALA A 100 -14.93 -8.83 0.66
CA ALA A 100 -15.11 -10.26 0.92
C ALA A 100 -14.42 -10.73 2.22
N VAL A 101 -13.24 -10.19 2.54
CA VAL A 101 -12.57 -10.46 3.84
C VAL A 101 -13.43 -9.98 5.00
N MET A 102 -13.97 -8.76 4.91
CA MET A 102 -14.86 -8.22 5.94
C MET A 102 -16.11 -9.09 6.12
N GLU A 103 -16.76 -9.47 5.02
CA GLU A 103 -17.94 -10.33 5.02
C GLU A 103 -17.64 -11.67 5.71
N ARG A 104 -16.51 -12.30 5.37
CA ARG A 104 -16.08 -13.56 5.97
C ARG A 104 -15.82 -13.45 7.47
N ILE A 105 -15.22 -12.35 7.93
CA ILE A 105 -15.01 -12.09 9.35
C ILE A 105 -16.36 -11.99 10.07
N VAL A 106 -17.30 -11.20 9.52
CA VAL A 106 -18.63 -11.02 10.10
C VAL A 106 -19.38 -12.35 10.15
N GLU A 107 -19.39 -13.13 9.06
CA GLU A 107 -19.99 -14.46 9.03
C GLU A 107 -19.41 -15.38 10.13
N THR A 108 -18.08 -15.33 10.33
CA THR A 108 -17.41 -16.17 11.33
C THR A 108 -17.88 -15.88 12.75
N TYR A 109 -18.22 -14.62 13.09
CA TYR A 109 -18.80 -14.28 14.39
C TYR A 109 -20.18 -14.88 14.64
N TYR A 110 -20.91 -15.23 13.58
CA TYR A 110 -22.23 -15.87 13.70
C TYR A 110 -22.19 -17.41 13.60
N LEU A 111 -21.01 -17.97 13.29
CA LEU A 111 -20.82 -19.42 13.29
C LEU A 111 -20.50 -19.92 14.70
N PRO A 112 -20.87 -21.18 15.04
CA PRO A 112 -20.47 -21.76 16.31
C PRO A 112 -18.95 -21.87 16.40
N ASN A 113 -18.40 -21.61 17.58
CA ASN A 113 -16.97 -21.64 17.83
C ASN A 113 -16.30 -22.92 17.34
N LEU A 114 -15.16 -22.78 16.69
CA LEU A 114 -14.33 -23.92 16.35
C LEU A 114 -13.65 -24.42 17.62
N ASP A 115 -13.99 -25.64 18.03
CA ASP A 115 -13.27 -26.33 19.12
C ASP A 115 -11.93 -26.86 18.56
N PHE A 116 -10.86 -26.10 18.75
CA PHE A 116 -9.51 -26.52 18.33
C PHE A 116 -8.96 -27.71 19.11
N THR A 117 -9.65 -28.16 20.19
CA THR A 117 -9.30 -29.38 20.94
C THR A 117 -9.91 -30.63 20.29
N ALA A 118 -10.99 -30.46 19.55
CA ALA A 118 -11.57 -31.52 18.75
C ALA A 118 -10.75 -31.79 17.50
N ARG A 119 -10.45 -33.04 17.18
CA ARG A 119 -9.75 -33.44 15.97
C ARG A 119 -10.50 -32.87 14.76
N PRO A 120 -9.84 -32.09 13.89
CA PRO A 120 -10.51 -31.47 12.75
C PRO A 120 -11.20 -32.56 11.91
N SER A 121 -12.50 -32.39 11.68
CA SER A 121 -13.22 -33.25 10.78
C SER A 121 -12.61 -33.24 9.41
N PRO A 122 -12.50 -34.34 8.66
CA PRO A 122 -11.83 -34.39 7.35
C PRO A 122 -12.47 -33.50 6.29
N GLN A 123 -13.57 -32.81 6.61
CA GLN A 123 -14.28 -31.87 5.74
C GLN A 123 -13.77 -30.42 5.84
N VAL A 124 -12.95 -30.06 6.86
CA VAL A 124 -12.39 -28.72 7.00
C VAL A 124 -11.07 -28.69 6.24
N GLN A 125 -11.07 -28.12 5.05
CA GLN A 125 -9.85 -27.94 4.27
C GLN A 125 -9.05 -26.79 4.86
N VAL A 126 -7.73 -26.96 4.99
CA VAL A 126 -6.82 -25.90 5.48
C VAL A 126 -6.92 -24.61 4.65
N GLY A 127 -7.38 -24.71 3.40
CA GLY A 127 -7.65 -23.55 2.52
C GLY A 127 -8.81 -22.66 2.96
N ASP A 128 -9.76 -23.18 3.76
CA ASP A 128 -10.92 -22.40 4.25
C ASP A 128 -10.53 -21.38 5.35
N PHE A 129 -9.34 -21.54 5.94
CA PHE A 129 -8.84 -20.62 6.96
C PHE A 129 -8.06 -19.44 6.39
N ASP A 130 -7.66 -19.47 5.11
CA ASP A 130 -6.91 -18.39 4.48
C ASP A 130 -7.85 -17.37 3.84
N ILE A 131 -8.52 -16.59 4.68
CA ILE A 131 -9.43 -15.53 4.25
C ILE A 131 -8.74 -14.39 3.50
N LEU A 132 -7.41 -14.28 3.62
CA LEU A 132 -6.62 -13.19 3.04
C LEU A 132 -6.02 -13.53 1.67
N ARG A 133 -6.15 -14.77 1.20
CA ARG A 133 -5.51 -15.25 -0.02
C ARG A 133 -5.83 -14.39 -1.24
N ASP A 134 -7.12 -14.20 -1.51
CA ASP A 134 -7.58 -13.48 -2.70
C ASP A 134 -7.22 -11.99 -2.61
N PHE A 135 -7.30 -11.42 -1.40
CA PHE A 135 -6.89 -10.05 -1.16
C PHE A 135 -5.39 -9.85 -1.37
N THR A 136 -4.55 -10.72 -0.82
CA THR A 136 -3.09 -10.63 -0.99
C THR A 136 -2.66 -10.83 -2.44
N GLU A 137 -3.36 -11.69 -3.19
CA GLU A 137 -3.11 -11.88 -4.62
C GLU A 137 -3.51 -10.64 -5.43
N ALA A 138 -4.65 -10.03 -5.13
CA ALA A 138 -5.08 -8.78 -5.75
C ALA A 138 -4.07 -7.64 -5.48
N CYS A 139 -3.63 -7.48 -4.22
CA CYS A 139 -2.60 -6.50 -3.85
C CYS A 139 -1.28 -6.73 -4.60
N ARG A 140 -0.83 -7.98 -4.68
CA ARG A 140 0.40 -8.34 -5.42
C ARG A 140 0.31 -7.98 -6.90
N SER A 141 -0.84 -8.22 -7.50
CA SER A 141 -1.10 -7.86 -8.90
C SER A 141 -1.04 -6.33 -9.09
N GLU A 142 -1.63 -5.58 -8.17
CA GLU A 142 -1.68 -4.12 -8.22
C GLU A 142 -0.32 -3.44 -7.98
N LEU A 143 0.54 -4.02 -7.13
CA LEU A 143 1.89 -3.50 -6.87
C LEU A 143 2.88 -3.78 -8.03
N ARG A 144 2.56 -4.72 -8.92
CA ARG A 144 3.39 -5.05 -10.09
C ARG A 144 3.08 -4.23 -11.33
N GLY A 145 1.89 -3.66 -11.43
CA GLY A 145 1.42 -2.81 -12.53
C GLY A 145 1.82 -1.37 -12.32
#